data_d45b62a973e7bf2a137e6de31b96ea41
#
_entry.id   d45b62a973e7bf2a137e6de31b96ea41
#
_cell.length_a   1.000
_cell.length_b   1.000
_cell.length_c   1.000
_cell.angle_alpha   90.00
_cell.angle_beta   90.00
_cell.angle_gamma   90.00
#
_symmetry.space_group_name_H-M   'P 1'
#
loop_
_entity.id
_entity.type
_entity.pdbx_description
1 polymer ?
#
loop_
_entity_poly.entity_id
_entity_poly.type
_entity_poly.pdbx_seq_one_letter_code
_entity_poly.pdbx_strand_id
1 'polypeptide(L)'
;TMNMLTEAKCAKQVSDEYWNGAISEKQLVQMMTSNAAKSLGVFDQIGSIEPGKLADILMLSGDRRNPYAAVVEANTTDVRAVFIDAALQMGDQDVYNSDIARNEFCEVISMCETEKMICVKDIEGEPNRFDRADWARFGFYDVVNYVETLVQNQKPAGLAPDLEYAYVAHPLFECI
;
A
#
# COMPACT_ATOMS: atom_id res chain seq x y z
N THR A 1 8.88 -8.01 -3.84
CA THR A 1 8.05 -7.05 -3.06
C THR A 1 6.61 -7.20 -3.49
N MET A 2 5.66 -7.27 -2.55
CA MET A 2 4.23 -7.32 -2.87
C MET A 2 3.64 -5.90 -2.91
N ASN A 3 4.19 -5.05 -3.78
CA ASN A 3 3.72 -3.68 -3.97
C ASN A 3 3.12 -3.56 -5.36
N MET A 4 1.85 -3.19 -5.47
CA MET A 4 1.09 -3.13 -6.72
C MET A 4 1.70 -2.14 -7.73
N LEU A 5 2.33 -1.05 -7.28
CA LEU A 5 3.02 -0.12 -8.17
C LEU A 5 4.26 -0.76 -8.81
N THR A 6 5.04 -1.51 -8.02
CA THR A 6 6.21 -2.26 -8.55
C THR A 6 5.78 -3.34 -9.53
N GLU A 7 4.68 -4.04 -9.25
CA GLU A 7 4.13 -5.05 -10.16
C GLU A 7 3.65 -4.43 -11.48
N ALA A 8 3.06 -3.23 -11.45
CA ALA A 8 2.65 -2.52 -12.65
C ALA A 8 3.84 -2.11 -13.53
N LYS A 9 4.94 -1.63 -12.92
CA LYS A 9 6.20 -1.35 -13.64
C LYS A 9 6.76 -2.60 -14.29
N CYS A 10 6.86 -3.69 -13.53
CA CYS A 10 7.34 -4.96 -14.05
C CYS A 10 6.48 -5.45 -15.23
N ALA A 11 5.16 -5.39 -15.09
CA ALA A 11 4.25 -5.78 -16.17
C ALA A 11 4.40 -4.90 -17.40
N LYS A 12 4.63 -3.59 -17.23
CA LYS A 12 4.91 -2.67 -18.37
C LYS A 12 6.21 -3.03 -19.05
N GLN A 13 7.27 -3.25 -18.28
CA GLN A 13 8.57 -3.65 -18.82
C GLN A 13 8.46 -4.96 -19.61
N VAL A 14 7.83 -5.98 -19.07
CA VAL A 14 7.61 -7.26 -19.76
C VAL A 14 6.79 -7.06 -21.05
N SER A 15 5.75 -6.22 -21.00
CA SER A 15 4.96 -5.90 -22.18
C SER A 15 5.82 -5.28 -23.30
N ASP A 16 6.69 -4.34 -22.95
CA ASP A 16 7.52 -3.63 -23.93
C ASP A 16 8.64 -4.52 -24.49
N GLU A 17 9.32 -5.28 -23.64
CA GLU A 17 10.47 -6.08 -24.03
C GLU A 17 10.09 -7.36 -24.78
N TYR A 18 9.02 -8.04 -24.37
CA TYR A 18 8.67 -9.37 -24.87
C TYR A 18 7.40 -9.41 -25.70
N TRP A 19 6.50 -8.42 -25.56
CA TRP A 19 5.19 -8.42 -26.24
C TRP A 19 4.97 -7.19 -27.13
N ASN A 20 6.06 -6.52 -27.48
CA ASN A 20 6.02 -5.35 -28.38
C ASN A 20 5.03 -4.27 -27.94
N GLY A 21 4.93 -4.01 -26.62
CA GLY A 21 4.04 -3.00 -26.07
C GLY A 21 2.55 -3.36 -26.16
N ALA A 22 2.21 -4.65 -26.16
CA ALA A 22 0.81 -5.10 -26.34
C ALA A 22 -0.12 -4.63 -25.23
N ILE A 23 0.40 -4.32 -24.03
CA ILE A 23 -0.39 -3.84 -22.90
C ILE A 23 -0.05 -2.38 -22.61
N SER A 24 -1.02 -1.50 -22.79
CA SER A 24 -0.88 -0.08 -22.50
C SER A 24 -0.96 0.22 -20.99
N GLU A 25 -0.43 1.37 -20.57
CA GLU A 25 -0.52 1.84 -19.18
C GLU A 25 -1.97 1.94 -18.69
N LYS A 26 -2.87 2.39 -19.56
CA LYS A 26 -4.30 2.42 -19.25
C LYS A 26 -4.86 1.04 -18.92
N GLN A 27 -4.49 0.02 -19.69
CA GLN A 27 -4.92 -1.36 -19.44
C GLN A 27 -4.34 -1.88 -18.12
N LEU A 28 -3.07 -1.58 -17.80
CA LEU A 28 -2.45 -1.94 -16.52
C LEU A 28 -3.21 -1.30 -15.34
N VAL A 29 -3.52 -0.01 -15.42
CA VAL A 29 -4.32 0.65 -14.38
C VAL A 29 -5.71 0.01 -14.26
N GLN A 30 -6.36 -0.31 -15.37
CA GLN A 30 -7.65 -1.02 -15.33
C GLN A 30 -7.54 -2.43 -14.73
N MET A 31 -6.44 -3.14 -14.96
CA MET A 31 -6.19 -4.45 -14.35
C MET A 31 -6.04 -4.36 -12.83
N MET A 32 -5.44 -3.29 -12.33
CA MET A 32 -5.29 -3.05 -10.89
C MET A 32 -6.57 -2.51 -10.22
N THR A 33 -7.53 -2.01 -10.97
CA THR A 33 -8.72 -1.32 -10.46
C THR A 33 -10.01 -1.98 -10.94
N SER A 34 -10.61 -1.44 -11.99
CA SER A 34 -11.94 -1.82 -12.46
C SER A 34 -12.05 -3.29 -12.88
N ASN A 35 -11.01 -3.83 -13.53
CA ASN A 35 -11.06 -5.24 -13.97
C ASN A 35 -10.89 -6.19 -12.79
N ALA A 36 -10.03 -5.85 -11.82
CA ALA A 36 -9.90 -6.61 -10.57
C ALA A 36 -11.23 -6.65 -9.81
N ALA A 37 -11.87 -5.49 -9.61
CA ALA A 37 -13.16 -5.39 -8.94
C ALA A 37 -14.27 -6.20 -9.66
N LYS A 38 -14.29 -6.17 -11.00
CA LYS A 38 -15.22 -6.99 -11.80
C LYS A 38 -14.96 -8.48 -11.62
N SER A 39 -13.69 -8.89 -11.62
CA SER A 39 -13.33 -10.30 -11.44
C SER A 39 -13.70 -10.84 -10.07
N LEU A 40 -13.69 -9.97 -9.05
CA LEU A 40 -14.10 -10.30 -7.68
C LEU A 40 -15.61 -10.16 -7.46
N GLY A 41 -16.37 -9.62 -8.40
CA GLY A 41 -17.81 -9.40 -8.27
C GLY A 41 -18.19 -8.24 -7.35
N VAL A 42 -17.27 -7.27 -7.12
CA VAL A 42 -17.49 -6.13 -6.23
C VAL A 42 -17.40 -4.78 -6.94
N PHE A 43 -17.53 -4.77 -8.25
CA PHE A 43 -17.39 -3.55 -9.06
C PHE A 43 -18.49 -2.51 -8.79
N ASP A 44 -19.63 -2.90 -8.26
CA ASP A 44 -20.69 -2.03 -7.79
C ASP A 44 -20.28 -1.20 -6.56
N GLN A 45 -19.27 -1.63 -5.82
CA GLN A 45 -18.80 -0.99 -4.59
C GLN A 45 -17.46 -0.26 -4.76
N ILE A 46 -16.51 -0.83 -5.51
CA ILE A 46 -15.14 -0.32 -5.66
C ILE A 46 -14.64 -0.42 -7.11
N GLY A 47 -13.41 0.04 -7.37
CA GLY A 47 -12.70 -0.14 -8.65
C GLY A 47 -12.91 0.99 -9.67
N SER A 48 -13.72 1.99 -9.35
CA SER A 48 -13.84 3.25 -10.09
C SER A 48 -14.32 4.37 -9.17
N ILE A 49 -14.00 5.62 -9.52
CA ILE A 49 -14.44 6.80 -8.79
C ILE A 49 -15.79 7.23 -9.37
N GLU A 50 -16.86 6.82 -8.70
CA GLU A 50 -18.24 7.11 -9.12
C GLU A 50 -19.10 7.39 -7.87
N PRO A 51 -20.13 8.26 -7.99
CA PRO A 51 -21.07 8.50 -6.89
C PRO A 51 -21.73 7.20 -6.42
N GLY A 52 -21.74 6.96 -5.12
CA GLY A 52 -22.36 5.77 -4.50
C GLY A 52 -21.40 4.60 -4.27
N LYS A 53 -20.15 4.70 -4.73
CA LYS A 53 -19.11 3.71 -4.41
C LYS A 53 -18.31 4.13 -3.16
N LEU A 54 -17.62 3.17 -2.56
CA LEU A 54 -16.69 3.41 -1.48
C LEU A 54 -15.54 4.31 -1.96
N ALA A 55 -15.13 5.23 -1.10
CA ALA A 55 -14.06 6.17 -1.41
C ALA A 55 -12.67 5.56 -1.10
N ASP A 56 -12.34 4.46 -1.79
CA ASP A 56 -11.01 3.86 -1.80
C ASP A 56 -10.18 4.56 -2.87
N ILE A 57 -9.37 5.53 -2.46
CA ILE A 57 -8.70 6.46 -3.36
C ILE A 57 -7.20 6.48 -3.10
N LEU A 58 -6.42 6.29 -4.16
CA LEU A 58 -4.99 6.53 -4.19
C LEU A 58 -4.70 7.86 -4.89
N MET A 59 -4.03 8.77 -4.20
CA MET A 59 -3.52 10.02 -4.76
C MET A 59 -2.02 9.90 -4.99
N LEU A 60 -1.58 10.25 -6.19
CA LEU A 60 -0.18 10.23 -6.60
C LEU A 60 0.26 11.61 -7.10
N SER A 61 1.53 11.96 -6.86
CA SER A 61 2.21 13.00 -7.64
C SER A 61 2.62 12.44 -8.99
N GLY A 62 2.56 13.25 -10.06
CA GLY A 62 2.97 12.80 -11.39
C GLY A 62 2.53 13.73 -12.51
N ASP A 63 2.88 13.40 -13.75
CA ASP A 63 2.53 14.21 -14.93
C ASP A 63 1.04 14.05 -15.28
N ARG A 64 0.26 15.11 -15.06
CA ARG A 64 -1.18 15.14 -15.35
C ARG A 64 -1.51 15.02 -16.84
N ARG A 65 -0.56 15.26 -17.74
CA ARG A 65 -0.74 15.12 -19.19
C ARG A 65 -0.75 13.67 -19.63
N ASN A 66 -0.09 12.79 -18.85
CA ASN A 66 -0.07 11.35 -19.09
C ASN A 66 -0.37 10.59 -17.79
N PRO A 67 -1.62 10.64 -17.29
CA PRO A 67 -1.96 10.16 -15.95
C PRO A 67 -1.79 8.63 -15.78
N TYR A 68 -1.98 7.86 -16.82
CA TYR A 68 -1.82 6.41 -16.73
C TYR A 68 -0.34 6.01 -16.63
N ALA A 69 0.54 6.65 -17.39
CA ALA A 69 1.97 6.45 -17.25
C ALA A 69 2.44 6.90 -15.86
N ALA A 70 1.97 8.05 -15.38
CA ALA A 70 2.29 8.53 -14.04
C ALA A 70 1.94 7.50 -12.94
N VAL A 71 0.84 6.77 -13.07
CA VAL A 71 0.48 5.71 -12.13
C VAL A 71 1.42 4.50 -12.26
N VAL A 72 1.71 4.06 -13.48
CA VAL A 72 2.55 2.88 -13.73
C VAL A 72 4.01 3.13 -13.33
N GLU A 73 4.49 4.36 -13.51
CA GLU A 73 5.87 4.77 -13.18
C GLU A 73 6.04 5.23 -11.71
N ALA A 74 4.94 5.37 -10.96
CA ALA A 74 4.99 5.89 -9.59
C ALA A 74 5.81 4.99 -8.66
N ASN A 75 6.56 5.63 -7.77
CA ASN A 75 7.25 5.00 -6.64
C ASN A 75 6.44 5.19 -5.35
N THR A 76 6.84 4.55 -4.29
CA THR A 76 6.19 4.71 -2.98
C THR A 76 6.27 6.15 -2.47
N THR A 77 7.34 6.87 -2.80
CA THR A 77 7.53 8.30 -2.47
C THR A 77 6.54 9.21 -3.20
N ASP A 78 6.03 8.80 -4.37
CA ASP A 78 5.04 9.56 -5.14
C ASP A 78 3.62 9.45 -4.58
N VAL A 79 3.40 8.54 -3.63
CA VAL A 79 2.10 8.38 -2.98
C VAL A 79 1.83 9.58 -2.07
N ARG A 80 0.86 10.41 -2.46
CA ARG A 80 0.42 11.60 -1.72
C ARG A 80 -0.60 11.27 -0.64
N ALA A 81 -1.51 10.34 -0.90
CA ALA A 81 -2.47 9.84 0.08
C ALA A 81 -3.10 8.52 -0.33
N VAL A 82 -3.49 7.74 0.65
CA VAL A 82 -4.31 6.53 0.51
C VAL A 82 -5.52 6.69 1.42
N PHE A 83 -6.70 6.64 0.84
CA PHE A 83 -7.97 6.62 1.56
C PHE A 83 -8.63 5.25 1.40
N ILE A 84 -9.19 4.75 2.47
CA ILE A 84 -10.07 3.56 2.47
C ILE A 84 -11.37 3.98 3.14
N ASP A 85 -12.49 3.79 2.44
CA ASP A 85 -13.82 4.24 2.89
C ASP A 85 -13.82 5.71 3.35
N ALA A 86 -13.20 6.59 2.56
CA ALA A 86 -12.98 8.01 2.83
C ALA A 86 -12.09 8.33 4.07
N ALA A 87 -11.55 7.34 4.77
CA ALA A 87 -10.63 7.57 5.89
C ALA A 87 -9.18 7.55 5.39
N LEU A 88 -8.40 8.56 5.75
CA LEU A 88 -6.97 8.61 5.45
C LEU A 88 -6.25 7.48 6.19
N GLN A 89 -5.53 6.65 5.44
CA GLN A 89 -4.69 5.58 5.98
C GLN A 89 -3.21 5.96 5.99
N MET A 90 -2.78 6.63 4.92
CA MET A 90 -1.42 7.15 4.78
C MET A 90 -1.44 8.40 3.92
N GLY A 91 -0.58 9.36 4.20
CA GLY A 91 -0.49 10.54 3.33
C GLY A 91 0.61 11.52 3.73
N ASP A 92 0.81 12.51 2.86
CA ASP A 92 1.68 13.63 3.17
C ASP A 92 1.07 14.50 4.28
N GLN A 93 1.92 15.19 5.01
CA GLN A 93 1.48 16.02 6.13
C GLN A 93 0.53 17.15 5.72
N ASP A 94 0.67 17.70 4.51
CA ASP A 94 -0.25 18.73 3.98
C ASP A 94 -1.66 18.18 3.71
N VAL A 95 -1.76 16.92 3.28
CA VAL A 95 -3.05 16.23 3.13
C VAL A 95 -3.67 15.94 4.49
N TYR A 96 -2.88 15.47 5.45
CA TYR A 96 -3.34 15.23 6.82
C TYR A 96 -3.86 16.51 7.49
N ASN A 97 -3.17 17.64 7.31
CA ASN A 97 -3.57 18.93 7.89
C ASN A 97 -4.77 19.57 7.18
N SER A 98 -5.22 19.01 6.05
CA SER A 98 -6.43 19.47 5.38
C SER A 98 -7.68 19.02 6.15
N ASP A 99 -8.77 19.80 6.03
CA ASP A 99 -10.04 19.47 6.70
C ASP A 99 -10.68 18.15 6.23
N ILE A 100 -10.15 17.58 5.14
CA ILE A 100 -10.65 16.37 4.50
C ILE A 100 -10.18 15.09 5.23
N ALA A 101 -9.05 15.14 5.95
CA ALA A 101 -8.30 13.95 6.34
C ALA A 101 -8.06 13.81 7.85
N ARG A 102 -8.81 14.49 8.71
CA ARG A 102 -8.59 14.42 10.16
C ARG A 102 -8.85 13.01 10.70
N ASN A 103 -7.76 12.33 11.03
CA ASN A 103 -7.78 11.11 11.82
C ASN A 103 -6.90 11.36 13.07
N GLU A 104 -7.42 11.07 14.24
CA GLU A 104 -6.74 11.37 15.53
C GLU A 104 -5.60 10.38 15.83
N PHE A 105 -5.48 9.29 15.09
CA PHE A 105 -4.54 8.20 15.35
C PHE A 105 -3.49 8.06 14.23
N CYS A 106 -2.83 9.17 13.91
CA CYS A 106 -1.79 9.17 12.90
C CYS A 106 -0.40 9.39 13.52
N GLU A 107 0.58 8.66 13.03
CA GLU A 107 1.98 8.76 13.41
C GLU A 107 2.81 9.24 12.23
N VAL A 108 3.87 10.01 12.51
CA VAL A 108 4.85 10.39 11.48
C VAL A 108 5.83 9.25 11.29
N ILE A 109 6.00 8.82 10.04
CA ILE A 109 7.04 7.86 9.67
C ILE A 109 7.98 8.50 8.65
N SER A 110 9.25 8.12 8.69
CA SER A 110 10.21 8.47 7.64
C SER A 110 10.23 7.38 6.58
N MET A 111 9.92 7.75 5.34
CA MET A 111 9.93 6.87 4.18
C MET A 111 10.82 7.48 3.11
N CYS A 112 12.00 6.90 2.86
CA CYS A 112 12.94 7.40 1.86
C CYS A 112 13.23 8.90 2.00
N GLU A 113 13.60 9.33 3.22
CA GLU A 113 13.86 10.74 3.57
C GLU A 113 12.63 11.67 3.45
N THR A 114 11.44 11.13 3.18
CA THR A 114 10.19 11.88 3.13
C THR A 114 9.34 11.52 4.35
N GLU A 115 8.85 12.54 5.04
CA GLU A 115 7.92 12.33 6.15
C GLU A 115 6.51 12.05 5.62
N LYS A 116 5.92 10.96 6.09
CA LYS A 116 4.55 10.57 5.80
C LYS A 116 3.79 10.38 7.12
N MET A 117 2.50 10.63 7.06
CA MET A 117 1.58 10.27 8.14
C MET A 117 1.02 8.88 7.86
N ILE A 118 1.10 7.98 8.85
CA ILE A 118 0.36 6.71 8.84
C ILE A 118 -0.72 6.77 9.91
N CYS A 119 -1.95 6.48 9.50
CA CYS A 119 -3.13 6.55 10.32
C CYS A 119 -3.66 5.13 10.52
N VAL A 120 -3.25 4.47 11.57
CA VAL A 120 -3.79 3.16 11.96
C VAL A 120 -5.06 3.42 12.75
N LYS A 121 -6.21 3.39 12.08
CA LYS A 121 -7.50 3.54 12.75
C LYS A 121 -7.79 2.33 13.59
N ASP A 122 -7.97 2.54 14.89
CA ASP A 122 -8.76 1.63 15.71
C ASP A 122 -10.19 1.67 15.16
N ILE A 123 -10.66 0.54 14.62
CA ILE A 123 -12.04 0.40 14.16
C ILE A 123 -12.88 0.20 15.41
N GLU A 124 -13.21 1.32 16.09
CA GLU A 124 -14.18 1.30 17.19
C GLU A 124 -15.50 0.72 16.66
N GLY A 125 -15.90 -0.42 17.23
CA GLY A 125 -17.22 -1.02 17.01
C GLY A 125 -17.25 -2.28 16.16
N GLU A 126 -16.17 -2.68 15.50
CA GLU A 126 -16.09 -4.04 14.96
C GLU A 126 -15.57 -4.98 16.05
N PRO A 127 -16.28 -6.08 16.37
CA PRO A 127 -15.75 -7.09 17.27
C PRO A 127 -14.43 -7.59 16.69
N ASN A 128 -13.35 -7.31 17.40
CA ASN A 128 -11.99 -7.67 17.03
C ASN A 128 -11.97 -9.10 16.48
N ARG A 129 -11.79 -9.24 15.18
CA ARG A 129 -11.68 -10.54 14.50
C ARG A 129 -10.53 -11.38 15.05
N PHE A 130 -9.69 -10.78 15.88
CA PHE A 130 -8.50 -11.38 16.49
C PHE A 130 -8.51 -11.41 18.00
N ASP A 131 -9.62 -11.09 18.67
CA ASP A 131 -9.82 -11.19 20.12
C ASP A 131 -8.58 -10.78 20.97
N ARG A 132 -7.91 -9.71 20.57
CA ARG A 132 -6.76 -9.13 21.27
C ARG A 132 -7.03 -7.66 21.53
N ALA A 133 -7.64 -7.38 22.68
CA ALA A 133 -7.90 -6.04 23.21
C ALA A 133 -6.63 -5.15 23.31
N ASP A 134 -5.45 -5.73 23.06
CA ASP A 134 -4.17 -5.04 23.21
C ASP A 134 -3.67 -4.38 21.91
N TRP A 135 -4.15 -4.79 20.72
CA TRP A 135 -3.67 -4.24 19.45
C TRP A 135 -4.13 -2.80 19.19
N ALA A 136 -5.21 -2.35 19.79
CA ALA A 136 -5.69 -0.97 19.72
C ALA A 136 -4.72 0.06 20.34
N ARG A 137 -3.65 -0.43 21.01
CA ARG A 137 -2.62 0.41 21.64
C ARG A 137 -1.29 0.42 20.88
N PHE A 138 -1.15 -0.40 19.83
CA PHE A 138 0.10 -0.50 19.09
C PHE A 138 0.11 0.50 17.94
N GLY A 139 1.07 1.40 17.96
CA GLY A 139 1.40 2.24 16.84
C GLY A 139 2.07 1.46 15.70
N PHE A 140 2.28 2.11 14.57
CA PHE A 140 2.93 1.51 13.41
C PHE A 140 4.29 0.87 13.75
N TYR A 141 5.13 1.57 14.51
CA TYR A 141 6.45 1.05 14.90
C TYR A 141 6.38 -0.15 15.84
N ASP A 142 5.37 -0.23 16.69
CA ASP A 142 5.17 -1.39 17.58
C ASP A 142 4.86 -2.64 16.76
N VAL A 143 4.01 -2.50 15.74
CA VAL A 143 3.67 -3.60 14.81
C VAL A 143 4.90 -4.03 14.02
N VAL A 144 5.69 -3.08 13.49
CA VAL A 144 6.92 -3.36 12.75
C VAL A 144 7.91 -4.12 13.63
N ASN A 145 8.21 -3.63 14.83
CA ASN A 145 9.12 -4.29 15.76
C ASN A 145 8.65 -5.69 16.15
N TYR A 146 7.33 -5.86 16.33
CA TYR A 146 6.77 -7.17 16.65
C TYR A 146 6.93 -8.16 15.48
N VAL A 147 6.62 -7.73 14.25
CA VAL A 147 6.79 -8.56 13.04
C VAL A 147 8.26 -8.90 12.82
N GLU A 148 9.17 -7.94 12.95
CA GLU A 148 10.61 -8.19 12.83
C GLU A 148 11.09 -9.21 13.87
N THR A 149 10.64 -9.08 15.12
CA THR A 149 10.97 -10.03 16.19
C THR A 149 10.44 -11.43 15.87
N LEU A 150 9.20 -11.54 15.37
CA LEU A 150 8.63 -12.82 14.96
C LEU A 150 9.44 -13.47 13.84
N VAL A 151 9.80 -12.68 12.81
CA VAL A 151 10.54 -13.19 11.65
C VAL A 151 11.96 -13.60 12.04
N GLN A 152 12.66 -12.84 12.88
CA GLN A 152 14.00 -13.18 13.38
C GLN A 152 14.01 -14.48 14.20
N ASN A 153 12.91 -14.78 14.90
CA ASN A 153 12.78 -15.98 15.72
C ASN A 153 12.30 -17.20 14.92
N GLN A 154 11.93 -17.06 13.66
CA GLN A 154 11.47 -18.18 12.82
C GLN A 154 12.65 -18.77 12.04
N LYS A 155 12.90 -20.06 12.22
CA LYS A 155 13.79 -20.82 11.32
C LYS A 155 12.96 -21.44 10.20
N PRO A 156 13.39 -21.34 8.94
CA PRO A 156 12.70 -22.03 7.85
C PRO A 156 12.65 -23.55 8.11
N ALA A 157 11.49 -24.14 7.85
CA ALA A 157 11.32 -25.59 7.96
C ALA A 157 12.31 -26.31 7.03
N GLY A 158 13.11 -27.24 7.58
CA GLY A 158 14.09 -28.03 6.82
C GLY A 158 15.51 -27.46 6.81
N LEU A 159 15.80 -26.37 7.50
CA LEU A 159 17.18 -25.93 7.71
C LEU A 159 17.89 -26.87 8.71
N ALA A 160 19.12 -27.29 8.38
CA ALA A 160 19.95 -28.04 9.30
C ALA A 160 20.23 -27.22 10.57
N PRO A 161 20.29 -27.87 11.76
CA PRO A 161 20.39 -27.17 13.05
C PRO A 161 21.63 -26.28 13.19
N ASP A 162 22.64 -26.53 12.41
CA ASP A 162 23.99 -25.93 12.41
C ASP A 162 24.10 -24.76 11.38
N LEU A 163 23.09 -24.55 10.54
CA LEU A 163 23.07 -23.42 9.62
C LEU A 163 22.52 -22.19 10.35
N GLU A 164 23.38 -21.17 10.49
CA GLU A 164 22.98 -19.83 10.89
C GLU A 164 22.12 -19.21 9.78
N TYR A 165 20.80 -19.10 10.00
CA TYR A 165 19.93 -18.37 9.10
C TYR A 165 19.88 -16.92 9.55
N ALA A 166 20.57 -16.06 8.82
CA ALA A 166 20.39 -14.62 8.96
C ALA A 166 19.22 -14.18 8.06
N TYR A 167 18.07 -13.90 8.65
CA TYR A 167 17.04 -13.16 7.97
C TYR A 167 17.51 -11.73 7.76
N VAL A 168 17.76 -11.37 6.53
CA VAL A 168 17.97 -9.96 6.17
C VAL A 168 16.57 -9.37 6.00
N ALA A 169 16.12 -8.59 6.98
CA ALA A 169 14.92 -7.79 6.82
C ALA A 169 15.14 -6.84 5.64
N HIS A 170 14.43 -7.07 4.54
CA HIS A 170 14.36 -6.05 3.50
C HIS A 170 13.67 -4.82 4.09
N PRO A 171 14.17 -3.61 3.83
CA PRO A 171 13.49 -2.42 4.27
C PRO A 171 12.04 -2.45 3.77
N LEU A 172 11.10 -2.06 4.62
CA LEU A 172 9.66 -2.01 4.29
C LEU A 172 9.41 -1.15 3.04
N PHE A 173 10.34 -0.25 2.74
CA PHE A 173 10.29 0.64 1.59
C PHE A 173 11.63 0.57 0.85
N GLU A 174 11.59 0.19 -0.42
CA GLU A 174 12.73 0.33 -1.32
C GLU A 174 12.79 1.78 -1.78
N CYS A 175 13.83 2.47 -1.34
CA CYS A 175 14.13 3.84 -1.76
C CYS A 175 15.03 3.78 -3.00
N ILE A 176 14.43 3.77 -4.19
CA ILE A 176 15.11 3.79 -5.50
C ILE A 176 15.05 5.20 -6.08
#